data_4165cdcbf3621e4894d130682d0dadb0
#
_entry.id   4165cdcbf3621e4894d130682d0dadb0
#
_cell.length_a   1.000
_cell.length_b   1.000
_cell.length_c   1.000
_cell.angle_alpha   90.00
_cell.angle_beta   90.00
_cell.angle_gamma   90.00
#
_symmetry.space_group_name_H-M   'P 1'
#
loop_
_entity.id
_entity.type
_entity.pdbx_description
1 polymer ?
#
loop_
_entity_poly.entity_id
_entity_poly.type
_entity_poly.pdbx_seq_one_letter_code
_entity_poly.pdbx_strand_id
1 'polypeptide(L)'
;MCDHIVNVIKTYITQDPGLPRANPTASYWQHVPHELSNVKSAQLPADTDIAVIGSGITGASVTKTLLEKDPSARITVFEARTLCSGATGRNGGQLATNAGEAYFELKERFGSYMAGKIAAFTFMTCDRMREIIAQYAPVDSEYREVTKVRAFLDKLSFAKMKNSIAQMEADHPSLKGVYKIIDSETLLKTHGVHGAVGGVTLPAAAMWPYRIVSNIFHALLSEYPDRLSIETNTPVMSVERVGGKYILTTPRGQTTAGKVVYCTNGYTGHLLPKMRGLLFPVRGTMSVQDLGPNVPNKGASESFGFHYEPYYDEKSQTLADGLWYLTQSAKTGYFFFGGEKGTIDDTLTADDTVLTGHALLHLQNMLPRFFNYTDVKKDQLVSAWSGIMGFTADGAPYIGRLPFSVTGRKGDEEWLAAGYSGYGMPYCWLAGEALANMVTGQSPVDMDWLPEAYLIKEERLSPTGIEDVAEMLASFR
;
A
#
# COMPACT_ATOMS: atom_id res chain seq x y z
N MET A 1 1.13 1.35 -33.26
CA MET A 1 1.11 0.29 -32.21
C MET A 1 1.22 0.91 -30.83
N CYS A 2 2.11 1.89 -30.59
CA CYS A 2 2.23 2.61 -29.30
C CYS A 2 0.91 3.27 -28.89
N ASP A 3 0.29 4.06 -29.75
CA ASP A 3 -0.95 4.80 -29.47
C ASP A 3 -2.13 3.86 -29.13
N HIS A 4 -2.17 2.66 -29.69
CA HIS A 4 -3.20 1.67 -29.37
C HIS A 4 -3.05 1.18 -27.92
N ILE A 5 -1.85 0.81 -27.50
CA ILE A 5 -1.58 0.34 -26.12
C ILE A 5 -1.82 1.47 -25.11
N VAL A 6 -1.37 2.69 -25.41
CA VAL A 6 -1.64 3.87 -24.56
C VAL A 6 -3.14 4.06 -24.36
N ASN A 7 -3.95 3.99 -25.43
CA ASN A 7 -5.40 4.12 -25.35
C ASN A 7 -6.07 2.99 -24.56
N VAL A 8 -5.57 1.75 -24.68
CA VAL A 8 -6.04 0.61 -23.88
C VAL A 8 -5.76 0.86 -22.41
N ILE A 9 -4.54 1.23 -22.04
CA ILE A 9 -4.17 1.55 -20.65
C ILE A 9 -5.02 2.69 -20.10
N LYS A 10 -5.18 3.80 -20.86
CA LYS A 10 -6.06 4.93 -20.47
C LYS A 10 -7.48 4.45 -20.18
N THR A 11 -8.01 3.56 -21.00
CA THR A 11 -9.34 2.99 -20.80
C THR A 11 -9.44 2.27 -19.46
N TYR A 12 -8.46 1.41 -19.11
CA TYR A 12 -8.46 0.68 -17.85
C TYR A 12 -8.29 1.58 -16.62
N ILE A 13 -7.32 2.49 -16.62
CA ILE A 13 -7.05 3.34 -15.46
C ILE A 13 -8.16 4.37 -15.19
N THR A 14 -8.97 4.72 -16.19
CA THR A 14 -10.10 5.66 -16.06
C THR A 14 -11.45 4.98 -15.78
N GLN A 15 -11.49 3.64 -15.77
CA GLN A 15 -12.71 2.91 -15.42
C GLN A 15 -13.12 3.15 -13.97
N ASP A 16 -14.44 3.01 -13.72
CA ASP A 16 -14.92 2.92 -12.35
C ASP A 16 -14.41 1.63 -11.70
N PRO A 17 -13.62 1.71 -10.63
CA PRO A 17 -13.17 0.53 -9.91
C PRO A 17 -14.32 -0.27 -9.29
N GLY A 18 -15.48 0.36 -9.13
CA GLY A 18 -16.60 -0.17 -8.37
C GLY A 18 -16.31 -0.25 -6.87
N LEU A 19 -17.21 -0.87 -6.13
CA LEU A 19 -16.99 -1.22 -4.74
C LEU A 19 -16.06 -2.42 -4.59
N PRO A 20 -15.39 -2.59 -3.45
CA PRO A 20 -14.68 -3.83 -3.12
C PRO A 20 -15.59 -5.04 -3.30
N ARG A 21 -15.14 -6.06 -4.04
CA ARG A 21 -15.95 -7.25 -4.36
C ARG A 21 -16.26 -8.03 -3.08
N ALA A 22 -17.49 -8.55 -2.98
CA ALA A 22 -17.99 -9.25 -1.79
C ALA A 22 -17.23 -10.56 -1.50
N ASN A 23 -16.76 -11.27 -2.54
CA ASN A 23 -16.10 -12.57 -2.44
C ASN A 23 -14.65 -12.50 -2.95
N PRO A 24 -13.74 -11.75 -2.29
CA PRO A 24 -12.35 -11.70 -2.70
C PRO A 24 -11.65 -13.04 -2.48
N THR A 25 -10.54 -13.27 -3.16
CA THR A 25 -9.65 -14.39 -2.86
C THR A 25 -9.24 -14.38 -1.39
N ALA A 26 -9.13 -15.56 -0.77
CA ALA A 26 -8.84 -15.69 0.66
C ALA A 26 -7.36 -15.37 0.96
N SER A 27 -7.10 -14.28 1.69
CA SER A 27 -5.75 -13.95 2.14
C SER A 27 -5.32 -14.82 3.31
N TYR A 28 -4.09 -15.34 3.26
CA TYR A 28 -3.50 -16.08 4.39
C TYR A 28 -3.41 -15.23 5.66
N TRP A 29 -3.20 -13.93 5.52
CA TRP A 29 -3.18 -13.02 6.68
C TRP A 29 -4.48 -13.02 7.48
N GLN A 30 -5.61 -13.39 6.85
CA GLN A 30 -6.97 -13.38 7.41
C GLN A 30 -7.54 -14.78 7.66
N HIS A 31 -6.74 -15.86 7.50
CA HIS A 31 -7.23 -17.23 7.65
C HIS A 31 -7.71 -17.55 9.08
N VAL A 32 -7.17 -16.86 10.07
CA VAL A 32 -7.71 -16.78 11.43
C VAL A 32 -8.27 -15.37 11.58
N PRO A 33 -9.59 -15.18 11.38
CA PRO A 33 -10.19 -13.86 11.47
C PRO A 33 -10.14 -13.36 12.91
N HIS A 34 -9.87 -12.06 13.06
CA HIS A 34 -9.96 -11.38 14.36
C HIS A 34 -11.43 -11.34 14.82
N GLU A 35 -11.68 -11.30 16.13
CA GLU A 35 -13.05 -11.23 16.70
C GLU A 35 -13.85 -10.05 16.16
N LEU A 36 -13.19 -8.92 15.86
CA LEU A 36 -13.82 -7.76 15.23
C LEU A 36 -13.97 -7.87 13.71
N SER A 37 -13.66 -8.99 13.08
CA SER A 37 -13.70 -9.11 11.61
C SER A 37 -15.05 -8.73 11.02
N ASN A 38 -16.14 -8.99 11.73
CA ASN A 38 -17.51 -8.70 11.32
C ASN A 38 -18.24 -7.73 12.29
N VAL A 39 -17.49 -6.91 13.01
CA VAL A 39 -18.05 -5.96 13.98
C VAL A 39 -18.94 -4.94 13.28
N LYS A 40 -20.11 -4.74 13.83
CA LYS A 40 -21.07 -3.70 13.41
C LYS A 40 -22.13 -3.51 14.46
N SER A 41 -22.69 -2.32 14.53
CA SER A 41 -23.82 -2.00 15.40
C SER A 41 -25.08 -2.75 14.98
N ALA A 42 -25.96 -3.07 15.92
CA ALA A 42 -27.27 -3.67 15.61
C ALA A 42 -28.10 -2.77 14.70
N GLN A 43 -28.05 -1.48 14.93
CA GLN A 43 -28.63 -0.43 14.09
C GLN A 43 -27.53 0.49 13.61
N LEU A 44 -27.55 0.84 12.32
CA LEU A 44 -26.59 1.77 11.75
C LEU A 44 -26.72 3.12 12.47
N PRO A 45 -25.60 3.76 12.91
CA PRO A 45 -25.67 5.09 13.48
C PRO A 45 -26.33 6.07 12.51
N ALA A 46 -27.38 6.76 12.98
CA ALA A 46 -28.11 7.72 12.14
C ALA A 46 -27.28 8.98 11.87
N ASP A 47 -26.39 9.34 12.80
CA ASP A 47 -25.50 10.48 12.67
C ASP A 47 -24.13 10.22 13.30
N THR A 48 -23.12 10.92 12.79
CA THR A 48 -21.74 10.93 13.28
C THR A 48 -21.11 12.28 13.02
N ASP A 49 -20.11 12.68 13.79
CA ASP A 49 -19.40 13.92 13.52
C ASP A 49 -18.43 13.75 12.36
N ILE A 50 -17.73 12.60 12.31
CA ILE A 50 -16.76 12.26 11.26
C ILE A 50 -17.02 10.84 10.75
N ALA A 51 -17.24 10.68 9.46
CA ALA A 51 -17.30 9.40 8.77
C ALA A 51 -15.93 9.08 8.15
N VAL A 52 -15.32 7.97 8.53
CA VAL A 52 -14.08 7.44 7.93
C VAL A 52 -14.44 6.25 7.03
N ILE A 53 -14.10 6.30 5.74
CA ILE A 53 -14.43 5.25 4.78
C ILE A 53 -13.17 4.43 4.48
N GLY A 54 -13.13 3.21 5.00
CA GLY A 54 -12.02 2.27 4.90
C GLY A 54 -11.33 1.99 6.23
N SER A 55 -11.20 0.70 6.58
CA SER A 55 -10.60 0.20 7.82
C SER A 55 -9.17 -0.34 7.64
N GLY A 56 -8.47 0.04 6.59
CA GLY A 56 -7.06 -0.26 6.41
C GLY A 56 -6.16 0.53 7.36
N ILE A 57 -4.85 0.38 7.22
CA ILE A 57 -3.85 1.05 8.07
C ILE A 57 -3.99 2.58 8.07
N THR A 58 -4.33 3.21 6.93
CA THR A 58 -4.60 4.66 6.87
C THR A 58 -5.84 5.02 7.69
N GLY A 59 -6.94 4.27 7.55
CA GLY A 59 -8.16 4.50 8.31
C GLY A 59 -7.94 4.31 9.81
N ALA A 60 -7.14 3.33 10.23
CA ALA A 60 -6.78 3.12 11.63
C ALA A 60 -5.96 4.31 12.18
N SER A 61 -4.98 4.80 11.43
CA SER A 61 -4.18 5.97 11.81
C SER A 61 -5.04 7.23 11.94
N VAL A 62 -5.89 7.50 10.94
CA VAL A 62 -6.84 8.62 10.97
C VAL A 62 -7.75 8.53 12.19
N THR A 63 -8.39 7.38 12.40
CA THR A 63 -9.35 7.18 13.48
C THR A 63 -8.70 7.38 14.86
N LYS A 64 -7.52 6.75 15.06
CA LYS A 64 -6.75 6.92 16.30
C LYS A 64 -6.44 8.39 16.58
N THR A 65 -5.85 9.06 15.59
CA THR A 65 -5.40 10.44 15.76
C THR A 65 -6.58 11.40 16.00
N LEU A 66 -7.72 11.20 15.33
CA LEU A 66 -8.93 11.99 15.54
C LEU A 66 -9.48 11.82 16.95
N LEU A 67 -9.58 10.56 17.44
CA LEU A 67 -10.07 10.26 18.80
C LEU A 67 -9.22 10.91 19.90
N GLU A 68 -7.90 10.97 19.69
CA GLU A 68 -6.96 11.59 20.62
C GLU A 68 -6.98 13.12 20.58
N LYS A 69 -7.17 13.71 19.39
CA LYS A 69 -7.09 15.17 19.21
C LYS A 69 -8.40 15.90 19.42
N ASP A 70 -9.52 15.28 19.11
CA ASP A 70 -10.85 15.86 19.34
C ASP A 70 -11.63 14.98 20.33
N PRO A 71 -11.59 15.33 21.63
CA PRO A 71 -12.25 14.53 22.68
C PRO A 71 -13.78 14.55 22.57
N SER A 72 -14.36 15.42 21.76
CA SER A 72 -15.81 15.54 21.57
C SER A 72 -16.33 14.77 20.36
N ALA A 73 -15.49 14.47 19.37
CA ALA A 73 -15.92 13.88 18.12
C ALA A 73 -16.36 12.43 18.27
N ARG A 74 -17.52 12.12 17.67
CA ARG A 74 -18.00 10.76 17.43
C ARG A 74 -17.59 10.36 16.02
N ILE A 75 -16.97 9.19 15.89
CA ILE A 75 -16.40 8.69 14.65
C ILE A 75 -17.09 7.39 14.27
N THR A 76 -17.53 7.28 13.01
CA THR A 76 -18.00 6.03 12.43
C THR A 76 -17.06 5.61 11.30
N VAL A 77 -16.48 4.42 11.44
CA VAL A 77 -15.65 3.79 10.41
C VAL A 77 -16.51 2.87 9.57
N PHE A 78 -16.62 3.13 8.27
CA PHE A 78 -17.32 2.30 7.31
C PHE A 78 -16.33 1.39 6.58
N GLU A 79 -16.60 0.11 6.57
CA GLU A 79 -15.82 -0.87 5.83
C GLU A 79 -16.73 -1.70 4.92
N ALA A 80 -16.37 -1.80 3.67
CA ALA A 80 -17.20 -2.47 2.68
C ALA A 80 -17.30 -3.99 2.90
N ARG A 81 -16.25 -4.58 3.47
CA ARG A 81 -16.12 -6.03 3.74
C ARG A 81 -15.84 -6.28 5.21
N THR A 82 -15.11 -7.34 5.52
CA THR A 82 -14.59 -7.59 6.86
C THR A 82 -13.49 -6.59 7.23
N LEU A 83 -13.29 -6.35 8.52
CA LEU A 83 -12.29 -5.42 9.03
C LEU A 83 -10.92 -5.65 8.40
N CYS A 84 -10.27 -4.59 7.93
CA CYS A 84 -8.91 -4.62 7.36
C CYS A 84 -8.73 -5.60 6.19
N SER A 85 -9.77 -5.84 5.39
CA SER A 85 -9.73 -6.84 4.30
C SER A 85 -9.16 -6.33 2.97
N GLY A 86 -8.86 -5.03 2.86
CA GLY A 86 -8.23 -4.42 1.68
C GLY A 86 -6.72 -4.67 1.59
N ALA A 87 -5.98 -3.78 0.94
CA ALA A 87 -4.53 -3.89 0.69
C ALA A 87 -3.70 -4.19 1.95
N THR A 88 -4.09 -3.63 3.11
CA THR A 88 -3.40 -3.86 4.39
C THR A 88 -3.41 -5.34 4.80
N GLY A 89 -4.54 -6.01 4.67
CA GLY A 89 -4.69 -7.43 4.97
C GLY A 89 -4.27 -8.36 3.82
N ARG A 90 -3.57 -7.85 2.79
CA ARG A 90 -3.24 -8.60 1.56
C ARG A 90 -1.82 -8.39 1.05
N ASN A 91 -1.02 -7.54 1.69
CA ASN A 91 0.35 -7.19 1.28
C ASN A 91 1.40 -8.23 1.67
N GLY A 92 2.67 -7.97 1.37
CA GLY A 92 3.80 -8.86 1.63
C GLY A 92 4.33 -8.87 3.08
N GLY A 93 3.73 -8.11 4.02
CA GLY A 93 4.15 -8.09 5.42
C GLY A 93 5.52 -7.47 5.69
N GLN A 94 5.96 -6.53 4.83
CA GLN A 94 7.24 -5.84 4.97
C GLN A 94 7.04 -4.37 5.37
N LEU A 95 7.93 -3.88 6.23
CA LEU A 95 8.08 -2.46 6.53
C LEU A 95 9.51 -2.04 6.20
N ALA A 96 9.68 -1.39 5.07
CA ALA A 96 10.97 -0.94 4.58
C ALA A 96 10.80 0.37 3.80
N THR A 97 11.71 1.31 4.00
CA THR A 97 11.77 2.52 3.19
C THR A 97 12.14 2.20 1.74
N ASN A 98 11.62 2.96 0.79
CA ASN A 98 12.07 2.96 -0.60
C ASN A 98 12.90 4.21 -0.96
N ALA A 99 13.33 4.98 0.06
CA ALA A 99 14.01 6.26 -0.13
C ALA A 99 15.20 6.18 -1.09
N GLY A 100 16.14 5.23 -0.85
CA GLY A 100 17.31 5.10 -1.72
C GLY A 100 17.01 4.66 -3.15
N GLU A 101 15.90 3.94 -3.36
CA GLU A 101 15.45 3.51 -4.69
C GLU A 101 14.83 4.66 -5.48
N ALA A 102 13.95 5.41 -4.83
CA ALA A 102 13.17 6.45 -5.45
C ALA A 102 13.89 7.82 -5.52
N TYR A 103 15.01 8.01 -4.80
CA TYR A 103 15.59 9.33 -4.59
C TYR A 103 15.95 10.07 -5.88
N PHE A 104 16.57 9.38 -6.85
CA PHE A 104 16.98 10.01 -8.10
C PHE A 104 15.77 10.59 -8.85
N GLU A 105 14.72 9.81 -9.03
CA GLU A 105 13.50 10.24 -9.73
C GLU A 105 12.77 11.35 -8.98
N LEU A 106 12.70 11.24 -7.65
CA LEU A 106 12.13 12.28 -6.80
C LEU A 106 12.91 13.59 -6.86
N LYS A 107 14.25 13.51 -6.93
CA LYS A 107 15.13 14.68 -7.06
C LYS A 107 14.95 15.37 -8.41
N GLU A 108 14.92 14.60 -9.51
CA GLU A 108 14.67 15.14 -10.86
C GLU A 108 13.31 15.84 -10.93
N ARG A 109 12.32 15.32 -10.24
CA ARG A 109 10.95 15.83 -10.29
C ARG A 109 10.68 16.99 -9.33
N PHE A 110 11.17 16.92 -8.11
CA PHE A 110 10.81 17.84 -7.03
C PHE A 110 11.99 18.63 -6.46
N GLY A 111 13.22 18.37 -6.94
CA GLY A 111 14.44 18.92 -6.38
C GLY A 111 14.92 18.18 -5.12
N SER A 112 16.20 18.40 -4.74
CA SER A 112 16.86 17.67 -3.65
C SER A 112 16.20 17.88 -2.29
N TYR A 113 15.73 19.10 -1.99
CA TYR A 113 15.04 19.40 -0.74
C TYR A 113 13.79 18.54 -0.53
N MET A 114 12.90 18.50 -1.53
CA MET A 114 11.67 17.75 -1.44
C MET A 114 11.93 16.24 -1.48
N ALA A 115 12.86 15.77 -2.30
CA ALA A 115 13.28 14.37 -2.31
C ALA A 115 13.79 13.90 -0.94
N GLY A 116 14.60 14.75 -0.26
CA GLY A 116 15.06 14.50 1.10
C GLY A 116 13.93 14.46 2.12
N LYS A 117 12.96 15.36 1.99
CA LYS A 117 11.78 15.40 2.86
C LYS A 117 10.91 14.15 2.69
N ILE A 118 10.72 13.69 1.45
CA ILE A 118 10.03 12.42 1.14
C ILE A 118 10.80 11.22 1.72
N ALA A 119 12.12 11.18 1.57
CA ALA A 119 12.95 10.15 2.17
C ALA A 119 12.78 10.12 3.69
N ALA A 120 12.91 11.26 4.36
CA ALA A 120 12.73 11.40 5.81
C ALA A 120 11.33 10.93 6.25
N PHE A 121 10.28 11.28 5.52
CA PHE A 121 8.90 10.84 5.80
C PHE A 121 8.77 9.32 5.84
N THR A 122 9.44 8.60 4.93
CA THR A 122 9.39 7.13 4.93
C THR A 122 10.10 6.51 6.12
N PHE A 123 11.25 7.05 6.54
CA PHE A 123 11.96 6.61 7.75
C PHE A 123 11.13 6.89 9.00
N MET A 124 10.61 8.11 9.13
CA MET A 124 9.74 8.50 10.25
C MET A 124 8.49 7.61 10.33
N THR A 125 7.89 7.24 9.18
CA THR A 125 6.75 6.32 9.17
C THR A 125 7.16 4.94 9.70
N CYS A 126 8.34 4.42 9.30
CA CYS A 126 8.83 3.15 9.81
C CYS A 126 9.05 3.19 11.33
N ASP A 127 9.63 4.27 11.84
CA ASP A 127 9.85 4.46 13.27
C ASP A 127 8.53 4.59 14.05
N ARG A 128 7.60 5.39 13.54
CA ARG A 128 6.26 5.54 14.13
C ARG A 128 5.51 4.20 14.15
N MET A 129 5.59 3.43 13.08
CA MET A 129 4.97 2.09 13.03
C MET A 129 5.57 1.14 14.08
N ARG A 130 6.88 1.22 14.35
CA ARG A 130 7.53 0.43 15.41
C ARG A 130 6.93 0.76 16.78
N GLU A 131 6.76 2.06 17.10
CA GLU A 131 6.13 2.52 18.35
C GLU A 131 4.68 2.03 18.47
N ILE A 132 3.89 2.19 17.42
CA ILE A 132 2.48 1.76 17.38
C ILE A 132 2.35 0.24 17.55
N ILE A 133 3.20 -0.54 16.88
CA ILE A 133 3.19 -2.00 17.01
C ILE A 133 3.55 -2.43 18.43
N ALA A 134 4.56 -1.80 19.04
CA ALA A 134 4.96 -2.07 20.42
C ALA A 134 3.83 -1.76 21.43
N GLN A 135 3.01 -0.77 21.14
CA GLN A 135 1.88 -0.37 21.98
C GLN A 135 0.68 -1.30 21.82
N TYR A 136 0.26 -1.63 20.60
CA TYR A 136 -1.03 -2.25 20.31
C TYR A 136 -0.96 -3.75 19.96
N ALA A 137 0.15 -4.21 19.43
CA ALA A 137 0.27 -5.59 18.94
C ALA A 137 1.69 -6.18 19.12
N PRO A 138 2.29 -6.10 20.32
CA PRO A 138 3.70 -6.48 20.52
C PRO A 138 3.98 -7.97 20.25
N VAL A 139 3.01 -8.83 20.43
CA VAL A 139 3.16 -10.29 20.25
C VAL A 139 2.47 -10.79 18.98
N ASP A 140 1.22 -10.39 18.78
CA ASP A 140 0.35 -10.91 17.72
C ASP A 140 0.79 -10.48 16.33
N SER A 141 1.44 -9.33 16.22
CA SER A 141 1.95 -8.82 14.96
C SER A 141 3.08 -9.64 14.35
N GLU A 142 3.71 -10.53 15.11
CA GLU A 142 4.96 -11.20 14.72
C GLU A 142 6.03 -10.23 14.20
N TYR A 143 5.99 -8.98 14.74
CA TYR A 143 6.96 -7.97 14.36
C TYR A 143 8.38 -8.42 14.70
N ARG A 144 9.27 -8.23 13.74
CA ARG A 144 10.70 -8.49 13.91
C ARG A 144 11.52 -7.59 13.01
N GLU A 145 12.64 -7.11 13.55
CA GLU A 145 13.63 -6.40 12.75
C GLU A 145 14.40 -7.38 11.88
N VAL A 146 14.58 -7.04 10.62
CA VAL A 146 15.28 -7.87 9.63
C VAL A 146 16.18 -7.00 8.76
N THR A 147 17.16 -7.64 8.14
CA THR A 147 17.90 -7.04 7.03
C THR A 147 17.08 -7.24 5.74
N LYS A 148 16.69 -6.15 5.10
CA LYS A 148 16.15 -6.20 3.73
C LYS A 148 17.30 -6.36 2.75
N VAL A 149 17.25 -7.42 1.97
CA VAL A 149 18.20 -7.71 0.89
C VAL A 149 17.51 -7.40 -0.44
N ARG A 150 18.00 -6.41 -1.17
CA ARG A 150 17.56 -6.10 -2.54
C ARG A 150 18.59 -6.66 -3.50
N ALA A 151 18.24 -7.70 -4.22
CA ALA A 151 19.07 -8.35 -5.23
C ALA A 151 18.68 -7.83 -6.62
N PHE A 152 19.66 -7.49 -7.43
CA PHE A 152 19.45 -6.97 -8.78
C PHE A 152 19.83 -8.03 -9.82
N LEU A 153 18.90 -8.34 -10.73
CA LEU A 153 19.08 -9.41 -11.72
C LEU A 153 19.71 -8.94 -13.01
N ASP A 154 19.81 -7.63 -13.21
CA ASP A 154 20.46 -7.01 -14.35
C ASP A 154 21.35 -5.83 -13.96
N LYS A 155 22.30 -5.48 -14.85
CA LYS A 155 23.28 -4.42 -14.60
C LYS A 155 22.68 -3.02 -14.62
N LEU A 156 21.61 -2.80 -15.39
CA LEU A 156 21.02 -1.47 -15.55
C LEU A 156 20.24 -1.06 -14.29
N SER A 157 19.36 -1.93 -13.79
CA SER A 157 18.63 -1.68 -12.55
C SER A 157 19.59 -1.51 -11.36
N PHE A 158 20.68 -2.31 -11.30
CA PHE A 158 21.69 -2.15 -10.25
C PHE A 158 22.47 -0.84 -10.38
N ALA A 159 22.81 -0.40 -11.59
CA ALA A 159 23.47 0.89 -11.82
C ALA A 159 22.57 2.07 -11.42
N LYS A 160 21.28 2.04 -11.78
CA LYS A 160 20.27 3.02 -11.37
C LYS A 160 20.19 3.13 -9.84
N MET A 161 20.10 2.01 -9.14
CA MET A 161 20.05 1.97 -7.68
C MET A 161 21.31 2.57 -7.05
N LYS A 162 22.51 2.21 -7.53
CA LYS A 162 23.77 2.77 -7.02
C LYS A 162 23.85 4.29 -7.22
N ASN A 163 23.43 4.78 -8.40
CA ASN A 163 23.39 6.21 -8.68
C ASN A 163 22.41 6.93 -7.75
N SER A 164 21.24 6.39 -7.53
CA SER A 164 20.21 6.97 -6.67
C SER A 164 20.70 7.08 -5.22
N ILE A 165 21.32 6.02 -4.67
CA ILE A 165 21.92 6.03 -3.33
C ILE A 165 23.04 7.07 -3.26
N ALA A 166 23.95 7.11 -4.24
CA ALA A 166 25.08 8.05 -4.22
C ALA A 166 24.61 9.51 -4.20
N GLN A 167 23.56 9.83 -4.96
CA GLN A 167 22.99 11.18 -4.95
C GLN A 167 22.27 11.49 -3.64
N MET A 168 21.53 10.53 -3.07
CA MET A 168 20.89 10.70 -1.78
C MET A 168 21.91 10.97 -0.67
N GLU A 169 22.99 10.21 -0.62
CA GLU A 169 24.05 10.38 0.38
C GLU A 169 24.85 11.67 0.20
N ALA A 170 25.01 12.14 -1.05
CA ALA A 170 25.65 13.43 -1.34
C ALA A 170 24.81 14.62 -0.88
N ASP A 171 23.51 14.58 -1.14
CA ASP A 171 22.57 15.64 -0.77
C ASP A 171 22.20 15.59 0.72
N HIS A 172 22.18 14.39 1.32
CA HIS A 172 21.79 14.14 2.71
C HIS A 172 22.83 13.28 3.44
N PRO A 173 23.95 13.86 3.91
CA PRO A 173 25.05 13.11 4.56
C PRO A 173 24.63 12.31 5.80
N SER A 174 23.53 12.68 6.47
CA SER A 174 22.98 11.94 7.61
C SER A 174 22.43 10.56 7.23
N LEU A 175 22.13 10.32 5.95
CA LEU A 175 21.65 9.03 5.44
C LEU A 175 22.79 8.14 4.92
N LYS A 176 24.05 8.61 5.01
CA LYS A 176 25.21 7.86 4.53
C LYS A 176 25.38 6.53 5.26
N GLY A 177 25.49 5.45 4.49
CA GLY A 177 25.74 4.10 5.00
C GLY A 177 24.48 3.37 5.50
N VAL A 178 23.29 3.97 5.40
CA VAL A 178 22.01 3.26 5.64
C VAL A 178 21.83 2.15 4.62
N TYR A 179 22.18 2.42 3.37
CA TYR A 179 22.18 1.46 2.27
C TYR A 179 23.60 0.93 2.06
N LYS A 180 23.78 -0.39 2.19
CA LYS A 180 25.07 -1.05 1.97
C LYS A 180 25.07 -1.77 0.63
N ILE A 181 25.87 -1.29 -0.31
CA ILE A 181 26.04 -1.93 -1.62
C ILE A 181 26.94 -3.15 -1.45
N ILE A 182 26.52 -4.30 -1.98
CA ILE A 182 27.26 -5.56 -1.96
C ILE A 182 27.36 -6.15 -3.37
N ASP A 183 28.48 -6.81 -3.64
CA ASP A 183 28.71 -7.49 -4.92
C ASP A 183 27.97 -8.85 -5.00
N SER A 184 27.99 -9.46 -6.17
CA SER A 184 27.32 -10.74 -6.43
C SER A 184 27.90 -11.90 -5.62
N GLU A 185 29.22 -11.92 -5.36
CA GLU A 185 29.88 -12.95 -4.57
C GLU A 185 29.48 -12.87 -3.10
N THR A 186 29.50 -11.68 -2.53
CA THR A 186 29.04 -11.42 -1.15
C THR A 186 27.56 -11.75 -1.00
N LEU A 187 26.73 -11.36 -1.99
CA LEU A 187 25.29 -11.64 -1.99
C LEU A 187 25.02 -13.16 -1.98
N LEU A 188 25.74 -13.90 -2.82
CA LEU A 188 25.63 -15.36 -2.85
C LEU A 188 26.10 -15.99 -1.56
N LYS A 189 27.30 -15.63 -1.08
CA LYS A 189 27.93 -16.24 0.11
C LYS A 189 27.17 -15.97 1.40
N THR A 190 26.67 -14.73 1.58
CA THR A 190 26.03 -14.30 2.83
C THR A 190 24.54 -14.59 2.85
N HIS A 191 23.86 -14.31 1.73
CA HIS A 191 22.41 -14.36 1.64
C HIS A 191 21.87 -15.55 0.84
N GLY A 192 22.73 -16.25 0.10
CA GLY A 192 22.37 -17.44 -0.68
C GLY A 192 21.60 -17.10 -1.95
N VAL A 193 21.63 -15.85 -2.42
CA VAL A 193 20.91 -15.44 -3.62
C VAL A 193 21.74 -15.72 -4.87
N HIS A 194 21.14 -16.45 -5.81
CA HIS A 194 21.75 -16.83 -7.07
C HIS A 194 21.26 -15.94 -8.23
N GLY A 195 22.11 -15.81 -9.25
CA GLY A 195 21.75 -15.13 -10.51
C GLY A 195 21.68 -13.62 -10.45
N ALA A 196 21.98 -12.99 -9.32
CA ALA A 196 22.03 -11.54 -9.19
C ALA A 196 23.41 -10.97 -9.55
N VAL A 197 23.44 -9.78 -10.13
CA VAL A 197 24.67 -9.04 -10.48
C VAL A 197 25.24 -8.23 -9.33
N GLY A 198 24.48 -8.10 -8.23
CA GLY A 198 24.83 -7.41 -7.00
C GLY A 198 23.59 -7.13 -6.18
N GLY A 199 23.77 -6.47 -5.06
CA GLY A 199 22.67 -6.17 -4.13
C GLY A 199 22.88 -4.95 -3.27
N VAL A 200 21.84 -4.64 -2.51
CA VAL A 200 21.85 -3.60 -1.49
C VAL A 200 21.16 -4.14 -0.24
N THR A 201 21.74 -3.88 0.93
CA THR A 201 21.11 -4.21 2.21
C THR A 201 20.76 -2.96 2.99
N LEU A 202 19.64 -3.01 3.73
CA LEU A 202 19.18 -1.94 4.60
C LEU A 202 18.37 -2.49 5.79
N PRO A 203 18.28 -1.72 6.91
CA PRO A 203 17.37 -2.08 8.01
C PRO A 203 15.90 -2.07 7.57
N ALA A 204 15.14 -3.06 8.01
CA ALA A 204 13.71 -3.19 7.73
C ALA A 204 13.03 -4.00 8.84
N ALA A 205 11.71 -4.21 8.69
CA ALA A 205 10.98 -5.13 9.55
C ALA A 205 10.03 -6.02 8.73
N ALA A 206 9.67 -7.14 9.32
CA ALA A 206 8.63 -8.03 8.83
C ALA A 206 7.57 -8.24 9.91
N MET A 207 6.29 -8.40 9.51
CA MET A 207 5.17 -8.40 10.44
C MET A 207 3.92 -9.03 9.84
N TRP A 208 2.87 -9.18 10.65
CA TRP A 208 1.51 -9.57 10.25
C TRP A 208 0.58 -8.35 10.24
N PRO A 209 0.42 -7.64 9.12
CA PRO A 209 -0.24 -6.33 9.10
C PRO A 209 -1.72 -6.34 9.49
N TYR A 210 -2.44 -7.40 9.12
CA TYR A 210 -3.84 -7.59 9.50
C TYR A 210 -4.04 -7.57 11.02
N ARG A 211 -3.20 -8.32 11.77
CA ARG A 211 -3.29 -8.39 13.24
C ARG A 211 -2.96 -7.06 13.89
N ILE A 212 -2.01 -6.30 13.34
CA ILE A 212 -1.67 -4.96 13.85
C ILE A 212 -2.90 -4.05 13.80
N VAL A 213 -3.50 -3.92 12.63
CA VAL A 213 -4.62 -3.00 12.43
C VAL A 213 -5.87 -3.46 13.18
N SER A 214 -6.13 -4.76 13.23
CA SER A 214 -7.26 -5.31 14.00
C SER A 214 -7.11 -5.06 15.48
N ASN A 215 -5.91 -5.22 16.05
CA ASN A 215 -5.64 -4.94 17.46
C ASN A 215 -5.71 -3.44 17.80
N ILE A 216 -5.28 -2.57 16.88
CA ILE A 216 -5.47 -1.12 17.03
C ILE A 216 -6.96 -0.80 17.16
N PHE A 217 -7.79 -1.26 16.24
CA PHE A 217 -9.23 -1.01 16.30
C PHE A 217 -9.88 -1.63 17.54
N HIS A 218 -9.41 -2.81 17.98
CA HIS A 218 -9.88 -3.43 19.22
C HIS A 218 -9.58 -2.55 20.45
N ALA A 219 -8.37 -2.05 20.56
CA ALA A 219 -7.98 -1.15 21.63
C ALA A 219 -8.78 0.16 21.59
N LEU A 220 -8.95 0.77 20.41
CA LEU A 220 -9.70 2.01 20.23
C LEU A 220 -11.19 1.83 20.58
N LEU A 221 -11.84 0.73 20.20
CA LEU A 221 -13.22 0.43 20.59
C LEU A 221 -13.36 0.26 22.10
N SER A 222 -12.36 -0.35 22.74
CA SER A 222 -12.36 -0.54 24.21
C SER A 222 -12.15 0.77 24.96
N GLU A 223 -11.30 1.66 24.41
CA GLU A 223 -10.97 2.95 25.04
C GLU A 223 -12.05 4.02 24.79
N TYR A 224 -12.70 3.97 23.62
CA TYR A 224 -13.67 4.98 23.17
C TYR A 224 -15.05 4.39 22.82
N PRO A 225 -15.69 3.57 23.68
CA PRO A 225 -16.90 2.83 23.33
C PRO A 225 -18.09 3.71 22.93
N ASP A 226 -18.18 4.93 23.49
CA ASP A 226 -19.27 5.87 23.21
C ASP A 226 -18.97 6.82 22.03
N ARG A 227 -17.73 6.81 21.54
CA ARG A 227 -17.27 7.74 20.48
C ARG A 227 -16.85 7.07 19.18
N LEU A 228 -16.57 5.77 19.19
CA LEU A 228 -16.19 5.01 18.02
C LEU A 228 -17.23 3.95 17.67
N SER A 229 -17.69 3.96 16.43
CA SER A 229 -18.45 2.87 15.84
C SER A 229 -17.69 2.33 14.61
N ILE A 230 -17.69 1.02 14.43
CA ILE A 230 -17.10 0.36 13.25
C ILE A 230 -18.19 -0.48 12.58
N GLU A 231 -18.48 -0.17 11.32
CA GLU A 231 -19.55 -0.76 10.53
C GLU A 231 -18.95 -1.57 9.39
N THR A 232 -18.58 -2.83 9.67
CA THR A 232 -18.10 -3.77 8.64
C THR A 232 -19.25 -4.31 7.80
N ASN A 233 -18.92 -4.84 6.61
CA ASN A 233 -19.91 -5.31 5.63
C ASN A 233 -20.97 -4.23 5.33
N THR A 234 -20.55 -2.97 5.35
CA THR A 234 -21.39 -1.78 5.19
C THR A 234 -20.75 -0.83 4.17
N PRO A 235 -20.75 -1.21 2.87
CA PRO A 235 -20.17 -0.37 1.83
C PRO A 235 -20.92 0.95 1.72
N VAL A 236 -20.19 2.06 1.66
CA VAL A 236 -20.75 3.36 1.30
C VAL A 236 -20.95 3.38 -0.21
N MET A 237 -22.23 3.47 -0.63
CA MET A 237 -22.62 3.45 -2.04
C MET A 237 -22.54 4.83 -2.67
N SER A 238 -22.89 5.87 -1.92
CA SER A 238 -22.83 7.27 -2.36
C SER A 238 -22.63 8.21 -1.17
N VAL A 239 -22.10 9.39 -1.48
CA VAL A 239 -21.99 10.52 -0.55
C VAL A 239 -22.66 11.70 -1.22
N GLU A 240 -23.63 12.29 -0.55
CA GLU A 240 -24.34 13.49 -1.00
C GLU A 240 -24.23 14.59 0.06
N ARG A 241 -24.39 15.85 -0.34
CA ARG A 241 -24.40 16.96 0.61
C ARG A 241 -25.75 17.64 0.59
N VAL A 242 -26.43 17.62 1.75
CA VAL A 242 -27.77 18.17 1.95
C VAL A 242 -27.80 18.97 3.25
N GLY A 243 -28.30 20.19 3.20
CA GLY A 243 -28.46 21.04 4.40
C GLY A 243 -27.15 21.31 5.18
N GLY A 244 -26.01 21.32 4.49
CA GLY A 244 -24.70 21.56 5.14
C GLY A 244 -24.04 20.31 5.72
N LYS A 245 -24.70 19.16 5.72
CA LYS A 245 -24.20 17.85 6.18
C LYS A 245 -24.00 16.90 5.01
N TYR A 246 -23.25 15.82 5.24
CA TYR A 246 -23.03 14.74 4.27
C TYR A 246 -23.93 13.56 4.61
N ILE A 247 -24.60 13.01 3.62
CA ILE A 247 -25.42 11.81 3.73
C ILE A 247 -24.67 10.67 3.05
N LEU A 248 -24.26 9.68 3.84
CA LEU A 248 -23.66 8.44 3.37
C LEU A 248 -24.76 7.39 3.22
N THR A 249 -24.99 6.90 2.00
CA THR A 249 -25.96 5.85 1.73
C THR A 249 -25.26 4.49 1.73
N THR A 250 -25.82 3.56 2.48
CA THR A 250 -25.35 2.16 2.59
C THR A 250 -26.50 1.18 2.40
N PRO A 251 -26.26 -0.11 2.17
CA PRO A 251 -27.33 -1.12 2.14
C PRO A 251 -28.09 -1.26 3.47
N ARG A 252 -27.53 -0.75 4.58
CA ARG A 252 -28.13 -0.79 5.92
C ARG A 252 -28.92 0.47 6.27
N GLY A 253 -28.93 1.46 5.41
CA GLY A 253 -29.56 2.76 5.63
C GLY A 253 -28.62 3.93 5.38
N GLN A 254 -28.97 5.08 5.91
CA GLN A 254 -28.21 6.32 5.76
C GLN A 254 -27.63 6.78 7.08
N THR A 255 -26.42 7.37 7.01
CA THR A 255 -25.77 8.07 8.12
C THR A 255 -25.50 9.50 7.71
N THR A 256 -25.86 10.46 8.56
CA THR A 256 -25.53 11.87 8.38
C THR A 256 -24.19 12.19 9.06
N ALA A 257 -23.24 12.79 8.34
CA ALA A 257 -21.92 13.15 8.86
C ALA A 257 -21.64 14.64 8.75
N GLY A 258 -20.85 15.16 9.70
CA GLY A 258 -20.30 16.51 9.63
C GLY A 258 -19.12 16.59 8.64
N LYS A 259 -18.24 15.59 8.66
CA LYS A 259 -17.05 15.46 7.81
C LYS A 259 -16.96 14.07 7.21
N VAL A 260 -16.32 13.93 6.06
CA VAL A 260 -16.07 12.65 5.39
C VAL A 260 -14.58 12.50 5.09
N VAL A 261 -13.99 11.39 5.51
CA VAL A 261 -12.58 11.07 5.30
C VAL A 261 -12.47 9.78 4.48
N TYR A 262 -11.95 9.90 3.26
CA TYR A 262 -11.78 8.77 2.36
C TYR A 262 -10.40 8.13 2.57
N CYS A 263 -10.39 6.86 3.01
CA CYS A 263 -9.22 6.00 3.12
C CYS A 263 -9.37 4.78 2.19
N THR A 264 -9.91 5.01 1.00
CA THR A 264 -10.43 4.01 0.06
C THR A 264 -9.40 3.49 -0.95
N ASN A 265 -8.18 4.05 -0.93
CA ASN A 265 -7.04 3.66 -1.77
C ASN A 265 -7.45 3.41 -3.23
N GLY A 266 -7.17 2.23 -3.82
CA GLY A 266 -7.48 1.92 -5.21
C GLY A 266 -8.98 1.98 -5.60
N TYR A 267 -9.88 2.03 -4.63
CA TYR A 267 -11.33 2.13 -4.86
C TYR A 267 -11.87 3.57 -4.82
N THR A 268 -10.99 4.56 -4.63
CA THR A 268 -11.37 5.97 -4.48
C THR A 268 -12.20 6.51 -5.65
N GLY A 269 -11.88 6.09 -6.89
CA GLY A 269 -12.57 6.52 -8.09
C GLY A 269 -14.06 6.12 -8.18
N HIS A 270 -14.53 5.23 -7.30
CA HIS A 270 -15.95 4.88 -7.23
C HIS A 270 -16.78 6.01 -6.60
N LEU A 271 -16.39 6.48 -5.42
CA LEU A 271 -17.06 7.56 -4.71
C LEU A 271 -16.67 8.96 -5.20
N LEU A 272 -15.52 9.08 -5.84
CA LEU A 272 -14.96 10.31 -6.38
C LEU A 272 -14.61 10.16 -7.87
N PRO A 273 -15.59 10.19 -8.78
CA PRO A 273 -15.40 9.90 -10.21
C PRO A 273 -14.34 10.77 -10.91
N LYS A 274 -14.11 12.00 -10.43
CA LYS A 274 -13.09 12.90 -10.96
C LYS A 274 -11.65 12.47 -10.61
N MET A 275 -11.49 11.52 -9.68
CA MET A 275 -10.20 10.92 -9.37
C MET A 275 -9.83 9.73 -10.27
N ARG A 276 -10.73 9.24 -11.13
CA ARG A 276 -10.46 8.15 -12.07
C ARG A 276 -9.33 8.53 -13.02
N GLY A 277 -8.34 7.66 -13.15
CA GLY A 277 -7.13 7.90 -13.90
C GLY A 277 -6.04 8.66 -13.13
N LEU A 278 -6.42 9.62 -12.29
CA LEU A 278 -5.49 10.27 -11.35
C LEU A 278 -5.08 9.34 -10.22
N LEU A 279 -6.03 8.53 -9.76
CA LEU A 279 -5.84 7.44 -8.82
C LEU A 279 -6.59 6.22 -9.37
N PHE A 280 -5.88 5.11 -9.56
CA PHE A 280 -6.41 3.92 -10.21
C PHE A 280 -5.97 2.64 -9.50
N PRO A 281 -6.75 1.55 -9.62
CA PRO A 281 -6.42 0.27 -9.03
C PRO A 281 -5.35 -0.47 -9.83
N VAL A 282 -4.44 -1.13 -9.11
CA VAL A 282 -3.51 -2.11 -9.66
C VAL A 282 -3.62 -3.39 -8.83
N ARG A 283 -3.89 -4.51 -9.48
CA ARG A 283 -3.95 -5.82 -8.82
C ARG A 283 -2.56 -6.45 -8.77
N GLY A 284 -2.20 -6.99 -7.61
CA GLY A 284 -1.03 -7.84 -7.42
C GLY A 284 -1.42 -9.19 -6.84
N THR A 285 -0.58 -10.21 -7.06
CA THR A 285 -0.78 -11.56 -6.55
C THR A 285 0.27 -11.90 -5.50
N MET A 286 -0.19 -12.54 -4.42
CA MET A 286 0.63 -13.09 -3.35
C MET A 286 0.45 -14.60 -3.28
N SER A 287 1.53 -15.30 -2.96
CA SER A 287 1.51 -16.72 -2.61
C SER A 287 2.13 -16.97 -1.24
N VAL A 288 1.67 -18.02 -0.55
CA VAL A 288 2.36 -18.64 0.57
C VAL A 288 2.83 -20.01 0.12
N GLN A 289 4.13 -20.27 0.24
CA GLN A 289 4.76 -21.49 -0.23
C GLN A 289 5.52 -22.17 0.90
N ASP A 290 5.35 -23.50 1.01
CA ASP A 290 6.12 -24.40 1.87
C ASP A 290 7.11 -25.16 0.98
N LEU A 291 8.37 -24.80 1.02
CA LEU A 291 9.40 -25.44 0.21
C LEU A 291 9.96 -26.73 0.87
N GLY A 292 9.51 -27.05 2.07
CA GLY A 292 9.91 -28.25 2.79
C GLY A 292 11.02 -28.04 3.84
N PRO A 293 11.32 -29.09 4.61
CA PRO A 293 12.18 -29.00 5.81
C PRO A 293 13.66 -28.79 5.49
N ASN A 294 14.09 -29.08 4.24
CA ASN A 294 15.46 -28.91 3.81
C ASN A 294 15.85 -27.48 3.42
N VAL A 295 14.86 -26.58 3.43
CA VAL A 295 15.07 -25.18 3.07
C VAL A 295 15.29 -24.35 4.35
N PRO A 296 16.40 -23.57 4.44
CA PRO A 296 16.71 -22.78 5.62
C PRO A 296 15.62 -21.75 5.94
N ASN A 297 15.25 -21.65 7.22
CA ASN A 297 14.40 -20.56 7.68
C ASN A 297 15.24 -19.35 8.10
N LYS A 298 15.27 -18.33 7.26
CA LYS A 298 15.91 -17.03 7.49
C LYS A 298 14.91 -15.93 7.92
N GLY A 299 13.66 -16.29 8.12
CA GLY A 299 12.57 -15.35 8.37
C GLY A 299 12.72 -14.50 9.63
N ALA A 300 13.56 -14.92 10.58
CA ALA A 300 13.88 -14.15 11.77
C ALA A 300 14.86 -12.99 11.51
N SER A 301 15.62 -13.04 10.41
CA SER A 301 16.74 -12.10 10.16
C SER A 301 16.72 -11.41 8.81
N GLU A 302 16.03 -11.98 7.81
CA GLU A 302 16.11 -11.48 6.44
C GLU A 302 14.73 -11.37 5.77
N SER A 303 14.60 -10.38 4.88
CA SER A 303 13.56 -10.28 3.87
C SER A 303 14.18 -9.88 2.53
N PHE A 304 13.53 -10.20 1.41
CA PHE A 304 14.14 -10.03 0.10
C PHE A 304 13.28 -9.19 -0.84
N GLY A 305 13.94 -8.56 -1.82
CA GLY A 305 13.38 -8.02 -3.04
C GLY A 305 14.31 -8.37 -4.20
N PHE A 306 13.74 -8.79 -5.32
CA PHE A 306 14.49 -9.13 -6.51
C PHE A 306 14.08 -8.14 -7.60
N HIS A 307 15.02 -7.31 -8.02
CA HIS A 307 14.79 -6.19 -8.91
C HIS A 307 15.34 -6.48 -10.30
N TYR A 308 14.60 -6.08 -11.31
CA TYR A 308 14.99 -6.15 -12.72
C TYR A 308 14.33 -5.00 -13.48
N GLU A 309 14.82 -4.69 -14.68
CA GLU A 309 14.19 -3.66 -15.51
C GLU A 309 12.78 -4.10 -15.90
N PRO A 310 11.75 -3.27 -15.64
CA PRO A 310 10.39 -3.57 -16.07
C PRO A 310 10.32 -3.66 -17.60
N TYR A 311 9.48 -4.56 -18.11
CA TYR A 311 9.30 -4.72 -19.55
C TYR A 311 7.93 -5.26 -19.91
N TYR A 312 7.50 -4.96 -21.13
CA TYR A 312 6.33 -5.54 -21.76
C TYR A 312 6.75 -6.63 -22.74
N ASP A 313 6.25 -7.84 -22.58
CA ASP A 313 6.49 -8.96 -23.48
C ASP A 313 5.38 -9.02 -24.54
N GLU A 314 5.70 -8.60 -25.78
CA GLU A 314 4.75 -8.58 -26.89
C GLU A 314 4.21 -9.97 -27.27
N LYS A 315 4.97 -11.05 -27.03
CA LYS A 315 4.52 -12.42 -27.38
C LYS A 315 3.47 -12.96 -26.42
N SER A 316 3.71 -12.77 -25.14
CA SER A 316 2.78 -13.19 -24.09
C SER A 316 1.76 -12.09 -23.73
N GLN A 317 1.94 -10.86 -24.23
CA GLN A 317 1.17 -9.66 -23.89
C GLN A 317 1.13 -9.40 -22.38
N THR A 318 2.24 -9.66 -21.70
CA THR A 318 2.37 -9.49 -20.25
C THR A 318 3.27 -8.32 -19.90
N LEU A 319 2.85 -7.58 -18.87
CA LEU A 319 3.65 -6.55 -18.21
C LEU A 319 4.42 -7.19 -17.07
N ALA A 320 5.72 -6.96 -17.00
CA ALA A 320 6.59 -7.30 -15.89
C ALA A 320 6.96 -6.02 -15.14
N ASP A 321 6.59 -5.92 -13.87
CA ASP A 321 6.69 -4.71 -13.05
C ASP A 321 8.08 -4.44 -12.47
N GLY A 322 9.06 -5.32 -12.72
CA GLY A 322 10.43 -5.12 -12.28
C GLY A 322 10.74 -5.57 -10.86
N LEU A 323 9.80 -6.19 -10.15
CA LEU A 323 9.97 -6.51 -8.74
C LEU A 323 9.33 -7.85 -8.35
N TRP A 324 10.08 -8.69 -7.62
CA TRP A 324 9.53 -9.69 -6.72
C TRP A 324 9.90 -9.35 -5.27
N TYR A 325 9.02 -9.67 -4.35
CA TYR A 325 9.25 -9.41 -2.92
C TYR A 325 8.90 -10.62 -2.08
N LEU A 326 9.68 -10.84 -1.02
CA LEU A 326 9.65 -12.05 -0.22
C LEU A 326 9.82 -11.72 1.26
N THR A 327 8.93 -12.30 2.07
CA THR A 327 9.08 -12.41 3.53
C THR A 327 8.93 -13.86 3.91
N GLN A 328 9.80 -14.38 4.76
CA GLN A 328 9.67 -15.73 5.30
C GLN A 328 9.14 -15.66 6.74
N SER A 329 8.19 -16.51 7.10
CA SER A 329 7.72 -16.60 8.49
C SER A 329 8.82 -17.21 9.37
N ALA A 330 9.19 -16.52 10.43
CA ALA A 330 10.14 -17.04 11.41
C ALA A 330 9.61 -18.28 12.16
N LYS A 331 8.26 -18.39 12.31
CA LYS A 331 7.61 -19.48 13.03
C LYS A 331 7.42 -20.74 12.19
N THR A 332 6.89 -20.57 10.97
CA THR A 332 6.51 -21.70 10.12
C THR A 332 7.53 -22.05 9.04
N GLY A 333 8.43 -21.12 8.72
CA GLY A 333 9.31 -21.23 7.55
C GLY A 333 8.62 -20.95 6.21
N TYR A 334 7.32 -20.70 6.19
CA TYR A 334 6.57 -20.41 4.96
C TYR A 334 7.03 -19.12 4.30
N PHE A 335 7.11 -19.16 2.98
CA PHE A 335 7.50 -18.03 2.15
C PHE A 335 6.28 -17.27 1.65
N PHE A 336 6.16 -16.00 2.02
CA PHE A 336 5.19 -15.04 1.50
C PHE A 336 5.83 -14.33 0.32
N PHE A 337 5.46 -14.71 -0.89
CA PHE A 337 6.11 -14.30 -2.11
C PHE A 337 5.13 -13.66 -3.09
N GLY A 338 5.45 -12.46 -3.55
CA GLY A 338 4.65 -11.69 -4.51
C GLY A 338 5.51 -11.04 -5.58
N GLY A 339 4.83 -10.38 -6.53
CA GLY A 339 5.41 -9.84 -7.75
C GLY A 339 5.19 -10.80 -8.91
N GLU A 340 4.61 -10.30 -10.00
CA GLU A 340 4.17 -11.17 -11.09
C GLU A 340 4.35 -10.51 -12.45
N LYS A 341 4.20 -11.34 -13.49
CA LYS A 341 3.86 -10.89 -14.83
C LYS A 341 2.38 -11.08 -15.04
N GLY A 342 1.67 -10.03 -15.42
CA GLY A 342 0.25 -10.07 -15.73
C GLY A 342 -0.04 -9.44 -17.08
N THR A 343 -1.16 -9.78 -17.69
CA THR A 343 -1.67 -8.99 -18.82
C THR A 343 -2.09 -7.61 -18.33
N ILE A 344 -2.30 -6.65 -19.23
CA ILE A 344 -2.81 -5.32 -18.87
C ILE A 344 -4.14 -5.45 -18.11
N ASP A 345 -5.03 -6.32 -18.57
CA ASP A 345 -6.35 -6.60 -17.97
C ASP A 345 -6.22 -7.20 -16.58
N ASP A 346 -5.24 -8.10 -16.40
CA ASP A 346 -4.97 -8.73 -15.11
C ASP A 346 -4.39 -7.76 -14.10
N THR A 347 -3.65 -6.76 -14.56
CA THR A 347 -2.92 -5.81 -13.72
C THR A 347 -3.75 -4.57 -13.41
N LEU A 348 -4.37 -3.94 -14.42
CA LEU A 348 -5.12 -2.68 -14.28
C LEU A 348 -6.60 -2.95 -13.97
N THR A 349 -6.87 -3.54 -12.82
CA THR A 349 -8.23 -3.94 -12.40
C THR A 349 -8.42 -3.78 -10.88
N ALA A 350 -9.68 -3.60 -10.47
CA ALA A 350 -10.11 -3.62 -9.06
C ALA A 350 -10.74 -4.97 -8.64
N ASP A 351 -10.59 -6.00 -9.46
CA ASP A 351 -11.18 -7.32 -9.18
C ASP A 351 -10.16 -8.23 -8.45
N ASP A 352 -10.36 -8.41 -7.14
CA ASP A 352 -9.59 -9.30 -6.28
C ASP A 352 -10.26 -10.65 -6.02
N THR A 353 -11.24 -11.02 -6.84
CA THR A 353 -11.91 -12.33 -6.77
C THR A 353 -11.19 -13.42 -7.58
N VAL A 354 -10.26 -13.03 -8.44
CA VAL A 354 -9.62 -13.91 -9.42
C VAL A 354 -8.12 -14.04 -9.13
N LEU A 355 -7.62 -15.26 -9.32
CA LEU A 355 -6.20 -15.59 -9.43
C LEU A 355 -5.94 -16.14 -10.83
N THR A 356 -4.95 -15.60 -11.51
CA THR A 356 -4.54 -16.15 -12.80
C THR A 356 -3.62 -17.35 -12.61
N GLY A 357 -3.87 -18.45 -13.30
CA GLY A 357 -3.00 -19.65 -13.24
C GLY A 357 -1.57 -19.34 -13.70
N HIS A 358 -1.42 -18.39 -14.62
CA HIS A 358 -0.11 -17.92 -15.09
C HIS A 358 0.70 -17.26 -13.97
N ALA A 359 0.11 -16.35 -13.20
CA ALA A 359 0.77 -15.69 -12.07
C ALA A 359 1.22 -16.71 -11.01
N LEU A 360 0.36 -17.66 -10.66
CA LEU A 360 0.67 -18.69 -9.67
C LEU A 360 1.84 -19.59 -10.11
N LEU A 361 1.81 -20.08 -11.34
CA LEU A 361 2.90 -20.90 -11.90
C LEU A 361 4.22 -20.12 -11.94
N HIS A 362 4.14 -18.83 -12.28
CA HIS A 362 5.31 -17.95 -12.30
C HIS A 362 5.92 -17.84 -10.91
N LEU A 363 5.13 -17.51 -9.88
CA LEU A 363 5.60 -17.40 -8.50
C LEU A 363 6.19 -18.72 -7.97
N GLN A 364 5.53 -19.86 -8.21
CA GLN A 364 6.04 -21.18 -7.79
C GLN A 364 7.38 -21.53 -8.44
N ASN A 365 7.57 -21.17 -9.70
CA ASN A 365 8.80 -21.46 -10.45
C ASN A 365 9.97 -20.53 -10.10
N MET A 366 9.68 -19.26 -9.78
CA MET A 366 10.73 -18.26 -9.55
C MET A 366 11.37 -18.38 -8.16
N LEU A 367 10.59 -18.65 -7.12
CA LEU A 367 11.09 -18.67 -5.75
C LEU A 367 12.25 -19.66 -5.53
N PRO A 368 12.18 -20.93 -5.95
CA PRO A 368 13.30 -21.87 -5.80
C PRO A 368 14.56 -21.44 -6.58
N ARG A 369 14.40 -20.77 -7.72
CA ARG A 369 15.52 -20.36 -8.59
C ARG A 369 16.39 -19.29 -7.95
N PHE A 370 15.81 -18.37 -7.19
CA PHE A 370 16.58 -17.31 -6.54
C PHE A 370 17.57 -17.84 -5.50
N PHE A 371 17.30 -19.02 -4.93
CA PHE A 371 18.13 -19.63 -3.91
C PHE A 371 18.76 -20.97 -4.37
N ASN A 372 18.57 -21.33 -5.63
CA ASN A 372 19.02 -22.61 -6.20
C ASN A 372 18.57 -23.83 -5.37
N TYR A 373 17.34 -23.79 -4.83
CA TYR A 373 16.76 -24.91 -4.10
C TYR A 373 16.30 -25.99 -5.09
N THR A 374 16.93 -27.17 -5.08
CA THR A 374 16.65 -28.28 -5.98
C THR A 374 15.79 -29.37 -5.35
N ASP A 375 15.86 -29.51 -4.04
CA ASP A 375 15.06 -30.46 -3.25
C ASP A 375 13.91 -29.74 -2.56
N VAL A 376 12.90 -29.38 -3.35
CA VAL A 376 11.71 -28.68 -2.86
C VAL A 376 10.49 -29.60 -2.90
N LYS A 377 9.57 -29.36 -2.00
CA LYS A 377 8.29 -30.07 -1.91
C LYS A 377 7.49 -29.90 -3.20
N LYS A 378 6.86 -30.99 -3.71
CA LYS A 378 6.07 -30.94 -4.95
C LYS A 378 4.82 -30.05 -4.81
N ASP A 379 4.09 -30.20 -3.71
CA ASP A 379 2.88 -29.42 -3.40
C ASP A 379 3.25 -28.23 -2.50
N GLN A 380 4.03 -27.31 -3.04
CA GLN A 380 4.58 -26.19 -2.27
C GLN A 380 3.57 -25.08 -1.98
N LEU A 381 2.50 -24.95 -2.79
CA LEU A 381 1.53 -23.87 -2.62
C LEU A 381 0.59 -24.15 -1.45
N VAL A 382 0.69 -23.34 -0.40
CA VAL A 382 -0.18 -23.38 0.78
C VAL A 382 -1.42 -22.50 0.58
N SER A 383 -1.22 -21.30 0.04
CA SER A 383 -2.28 -20.31 -0.20
C SER A 383 -1.86 -19.31 -1.26
N ALA A 384 -2.85 -18.71 -1.92
CA ALA A 384 -2.61 -17.57 -2.80
C ALA A 384 -3.81 -16.63 -2.81
N TRP A 385 -3.56 -15.35 -3.04
CA TRP A 385 -4.60 -14.34 -3.15
C TRP A 385 -4.15 -13.16 -4.00
N SER A 386 -5.10 -12.40 -4.49
CA SER A 386 -4.87 -11.11 -5.12
C SER A 386 -5.21 -9.96 -4.16
N GLY A 387 -4.63 -8.79 -4.38
CA GLY A 387 -4.90 -7.58 -3.61
C GLY A 387 -4.87 -6.35 -4.50
N ILE A 388 -5.69 -5.35 -4.17
CA ILE A 388 -5.80 -4.12 -4.94
C ILE A 388 -5.00 -3.02 -4.27
N MET A 389 -4.01 -2.52 -4.98
CA MET A 389 -3.22 -1.34 -4.63
C MET A 389 -3.81 -0.10 -5.29
N GLY A 390 -3.56 1.09 -4.73
CA GLY A 390 -3.88 2.38 -5.36
C GLY A 390 -2.60 3.00 -5.91
N PHE A 391 -2.59 3.24 -7.21
CA PHE A 391 -1.53 3.96 -7.91
C PHE A 391 -2.01 5.34 -8.31
N THR A 392 -1.12 6.32 -8.30
CA THR A 392 -1.41 7.68 -8.74
C THR A 392 -0.69 7.99 -10.05
N ALA A 393 -1.31 8.79 -10.88
CA ALA A 393 -0.72 9.19 -12.17
C ALA A 393 0.61 9.92 -12.01
N ASP A 394 0.79 10.58 -10.89
CA ASP A 394 2.01 11.31 -10.57
C ASP A 394 2.93 10.60 -9.57
N GLY A 395 2.66 9.34 -9.21
CA GLY A 395 3.50 8.53 -8.31
C GLY A 395 3.52 8.98 -6.84
N ALA A 396 2.92 10.12 -6.50
CA ALA A 396 2.87 10.65 -5.14
C ALA A 396 1.48 10.46 -4.50
N PRO A 397 1.36 10.09 -3.21
CA PRO A 397 0.07 9.94 -2.56
C PRO A 397 -0.71 11.26 -2.54
N TYR A 398 -2.03 11.17 -2.52
CA TYR A 398 -2.92 12.30 -2.30
C TYR A 398 -3.29 12.38 -0.82
N ILE A 399 -2.93 13.48 -0.16
CA ILE A 399 -3.23 13.73 1.25
C ILE A 399 -3.80 15.15 1.39
N GLY A 400 -5.01 15.29 1.93
CA GLY A 400 -5.56 16.62 2.18
C GLY A 400 -7.06 16.77 1.92
N ARG A 401 -7.49 18.02 1.94
CA ARG A 401 -8.86 18.40 1.66
C ARG A 401 -9.15 18.31 0.17
N LEU A 402 -10.32 17.78 -0.16
CA LEU A 402 -10.79 17.65 -1.54
C LEU A 402 -11.43 18.97 -2.01
N PRO A 403 -11.03 19.50 -3.18
CA PRO A 403 -11.65 20.67 -3.75
C PRO A 403 -13.01 20.36 -4.41
N PHE A 404 -13.79 21.39 -4.67
CA PHE A 404 -15.06 21.28 -5.39
C PHE A 404 -14.91 20.65 -6.78
N SER A 405 -13.80 20.91 -7.46
CA SER A 405 -13.48 20.31 -8.78
C SER A 405 -13.50 18.78 -8.76
N VAL A 406 -13.16 18.16 -7.62
CA VAL A 406 -13.18 16.71 -7.42
C VAL A 406 -14.54 16.23 -6.93
N THR A 407 -15.07 16.86 -5.89
CA THR A 407 -16.29 16.37 -5.22
C THR A 407 -17.58 16.73 -5.94
N GLY A 408 -17.61 17.87 -6.65
CA GLY A 408 -18.82 18.48 -7.20
C GLY A 408 -19.83 18.93 -6.13
N ARG A 409 -19.47 18.84 -4.85
CA ARG A 409 -20.30 19.19 -3.70
C ARG A 409 -19.80 20.48 -3.06
N LYS A 410 -20.69 21.47 -2.90
CA LYS A 410 -20.34 22.72 -2.21
C LYS A 410 -20.08 22.42 -0.74
N GLY A 411 -18.82 22.51 -0.31
CA GLY A 411 -18.37 22.25 1.06
C GLY A 411 -16.89 21.99 1.09
N ASP A 412 -16.30 22.00 2.27
CA ASP A 412 -14.86 21.90 2.50
C ASP A 412 -14.50 20.86 3.56
N GLU A 413 -15.43 19.96 3.89
CA GLU A 413 -15.25 18.95 4.93
C GLU A 413 -15.14 17.51 4.35
N GLU A 414 -14.62 17.39 3.13
CA GLU A 414 -14.24 16.11 2.52
C GLU A 414 -12.73 16.01 2.37
N TRP A 415 -12.18 14.87 2.82
CA TRP A 415 -10.75 14.68 2.97
C TRP A 415 -10.30 13.33 2.42
N LEU A 416 -9.10 13.24 1.88
CA LEU A 416 -8.56 12.02 1.26
C LEU A 416 -7.13 11.73 1.69
N ALA A 417 -6.83 10.47 2.02
CA ALA A 417 -5.47 9.93 2.05
C ALA A 417 -5.43 8.59 1.33
N ALA A 418 -4.80 8.56 0.14
CA ALA A 418 -4.77 7.38 -0.72
C ALA A 418 -3.68 7.46 -1.80
N GLY A 419 -3.45 6.33 -2.51
CA GLY A 419 -2.60 6.29 -3.69
C GLY A 419 -1.11 6.16 -3.37
N TYR A 420 -0.72 5.09 -2.69
CA TYR A 420 0.66 4.88 -2.24
C TYR A 420 1.53 4.09 -3.23
N SER A 421 1.06 3.86 -4.44
CA SER A 421 1.78 3.31 -5.60
C SER A 421 2.63 2.08 -5.26
N GLY A 422 2.02 1.09 -4.55
CA GLY A 422 2.65 -0.17 -4.17
C GLY A 422 3.46 -0.14 -2.86
N TYR A 423 3.86 1.01 -2.37
CA TYR A 423 4.69 1.16 -1.16
C TYR A 423 3.92 1.65 0.07
N GLY A 424 2.69 1.19 0.30
CA GLY A 424 1.82 1.73 1.36
C GLY A 424 2.42 1.69 2.77
N MET A 425 3.14 0.64 3.16
CA MET A 425 3.60 0.44 4.54
C MET A 425 4.49 1.57 5.07
N PRO A 426 5.49 2.10 4.34
CA PRO A 426 6.31 3.23 4.80
C PRO A 426 5.66 4.61 4.60
N TYR A 427 4.37 4.68 4.24
CA TYR A 427 3.66 5.95 4.02
C TYR A 427 2.37 6.09 4.80
N CYS A 428 1.55 5.03 4.88
CA CYS A 428 0.14 5.10 5.28
C CYS A 428 -0.09 5.67 6.67
N TRP A 429 0.77 5.34 7.64
CA TRP A 429 0.55 5.73 9.02
C TRP A 429 0.68 7.25 9.20
N LEU A 430 1.81 7.84 8.82
CA LEU A 430 1.99 9.28 8.91
C LEU A 430 1.08 10.06 7.95
N ALA A 431 0.70 9.48 6.81
CA ALA A 431 -0.31 10.06 5.93
C ALA A 431 -1.67 10.20 6.64
N GLY A 432 -2.05 9.18 7.43
CA GLY A 432 -3.27 9.23 8.24
C GLY A 432 -3.18 10.24 9.39
N GLU A 433 -2.04 10.29 10.10
CA GLU A 433 -1.79 11.30 11.14
C GLU A 433 -1.86 12.73 10.56
N ALA A 434 -1.21 12.97 9.43
CA ALA A 434 -1.26 14.28 8.75
C ALA A 434 -2.69 14.67 8.37
N LEU A 435 -3.43 13.74 7.78
CA LEU A 435 -4.81 13.98 7.39
C LEU A 435 -5.69 14.31 8.59
N ALA A 436 -5.59 13.54 9.67
CA ALA A 436 -6.36 13.78 10.90
C ALA A 436 -6.03 15.12 11.55
N ASN A 437 -4.75 15.52 11.54
CA ASN A 437 -4.32 16.84 11.98
C ASN A 437 -5.00 17.96 11.19
N MET A 438 -5.06 17.82 9.86
CA MET A 438 -5.75 18.80 9.00
C MET A 438 -7.27 18.80 9.24
N VAL A 439 -7.89 17.65 9.41
CA VAL A 439 -9.33 17.52 9.73
C VAL A 439 -9.70 18.22 11.04
N THR A 440 -8.78 18.24 12.01
CA THR A 440 -8.94 18.95 13.30
C THR A 440 -8.48 20.41 13.25
N GLY A 441 -8.13 20.93 12.06
CA GLY A 441 -7.85 22.36 11.84
C GLY A 441 -6.37 22.76 11.87
N GLN A 442 -5.43 21.80 12.02
CA GLN A 442 -4.01 22.11 11.91
C GLN A 442 -3.63 22.42 10.45
N SER A 443 -2.90 23.48 10.24
CA SER A 443 -2.42 23.81 8.89
C SER A 443 -1.33 22.84 8.43
N PRO A 444 -1.30 22.44 7.15
CA PRO A 444 -0.20 21.63 6.61
C PRO A 444 1.18 22.27 6.78
N VAL A 445 1.28 23.59 6.80
CA VAL A 445 2.55 24.31 7.00
C VAL A 445 3.12 24.16 8.41
N ASP A 446 2.29 23.79 9.38
CA ASP A 446 2.70 23.52 10.77
C ASP A 446 3.23 22.10 10.95
N MET A 447 3.21 21.30 9.89
CA MET A 447 3.73 19.93 9.83
C MET A 447 4.95 19.89 8.91
N ASP A 448 6.07 20.38 9.41
CA ASP A 448 7.35 20.48 8.66
C ASP A 448 7.85 19.12 8.13
N TRP A 449 7.42 18.03 8.76
CA TRP A 449 7.70 16.66 8.33
C TRP A 449 6.84 16.15 7.17
N LEU A 450 5.70 16.82 6.86
CA LEU A 450 4.81 16.43 5.76
C LEU A 450 5.35 16.96 4.42
N PRO A 451 5.64 16.11 3.42
CA PRO A 451 6.02 16.59 2.10
C PRO A 451 4.89 17.35 1.42
N GLU A 452 5.13 18.57 1.01
CA GLU A 452 4.15 19.41 0.29
C GLU A 452 3.76 18.82 -1.08
N ALA A 453 4.62 17.96 -1.63
CA ALA A 453 4.35 17.18 -2.84
C ALA A 453 3.19 16.20 -2.68
N TYR A 454 2.80 15.86 -1.44
CA TYR A 454 1.69 14.94 -1.16
C TYR A 454 0.34 15.66 -1.03
N LEU A 455 0.36 16.98 -0.82
CA LEU A 455 -0.85 17.74 -0.65
C LEU A 455 -1.69 17.75 -1.92
N ILE A 456 -3.00 17.66 -1.74
CA ILE A 456 -3.96 17.83 -2.84
C ILE A 456 -3.96 19.30 -3.28
N LYS A 457 -3.58 19.54 -4.52
CA LYS A 457 -3.53 20.84 -5.18
C LYS A 457 -4.15 20.73 -6.57
N GLU A 458 -4.76 21.79 -7.09
CA GLU A 458 -5.42 21.78 -8.41
C GLU A 458 -4.46 21.38 -9.54
N GLU A 459 -3.17 21.72 -9.43
CA GLU A 459 -2.17 21.39 -10.44
C GLU A 459 -1.95 19.86 -10.54
N ARG A 460 -2.08 19.14 -9.42
CA ARG A 460 -1.96 17.67 -9.37
C ARG A 460 -3.21 16.94 -9.88
N LEU A 461 -4.32 17.65 -10.00
CA LEU A 461 -5.60 17.13 -10.46
C LEU A 461 -5.81 17.30 -11.98
N SER A 462 -4.74 17.64 -12.71
CA SER A 462 -4.77 17.81 -14.16
C SER A 462 -4.87 16.46 -14.88
N PRO A 463 -5.75 16.35 -15.89
CA PRO A 463 -5.84 15.15 -16.74
C PRO A 463 -4.55 14.81 -17.53
N THR A 464 -3.61 15.74 -17.68
CA THR A 464 -2.34 15.49 -18.38
C THR A 464 -1.53 14.36 -17.74
N GLY A 465 -1.57 14.24 -16.41
CA GLY A 465 -0.90 13.13 -15.71
C GLY A 465 -1.43 11.75 -16.09
N ILE A 466 -2.68 11.65 -16.57
CA ILE A 466 -3.27 10.39 -17.06
C ILE A 466 -2.60 9.95 -18.37
N GLU A 467 -2.29 10.90 -19.26
CA GLU A 467 -1.56 10.69 -20.51
C GLU A 467 -0.15 10.20 -20.19
N ASP A 468 0.56 10.95 -19.36
CA ASP A 468 1.96 10.69 -18.99
C ASP A 468 2.13 9.28 -18.38
N VAL A 469 1.25 8.86 -17.46
CA VAL A 469 1.33 7.51 -16.86
C VAL A 469 0.98 6.41 -17.85
N ALA A 470 0.04 6.63 -18.76
CA ALA A 470 -0.31 5.64 -19.76
C ALA A 470 0.83 5.46 -20.80
N GLU A 471 1.51 6.54 -21.17
CA GLU A 471 2.70 6.50 -22.03
C GLU A 471 3.87 5.82 -21.31
N MET A 472 4.09 6.13 -20.01
CA MET A 472 5.11 5.48 -19.20
C MET A 472 4.89 3.95 -19.14
N LEU A 473 3.70 3.49 -18.81
CA LEU A 473 3.36 2.07 -18.74
C LEU A 473 3.48 1.38 -20.12
N ALA A 474 3.15 2.08 -21.20
CA ALA A 474 3.30 1.59 -22.56
C ALA A 474 4.77 1.57 -23.03
N SER A 475 5.65 2.32 -22.38
CA SER A 475 7.09 2.41 -22.74
C SER A 475 7.95 1.28 -22.17
N PHE A 476 7.44 0.46 -21.26
CA PHE A 476 8.13 -0.72 -20.75
C PHE A 476 8.31 -1.76 -21.88
N ARG A 477 9.42 -1.66 -22.62
CA ARG A 477 9.74 -2.50 -23.78
C ARG A 477 11.07 -3.22 -23.61
#